data_fd54d595ec0746c95b055e943630c1d3
#
_entry.id   fd54d595ec0746c95b055e943630c1d3
#
_cell.length_a   1.000
_cell.length_b   1.000
_cell.length_c   1.000
_cell.angle_alpha   90.00
_cell.angle_beta   90.00
_cell.angle_gamma   90.00
#
_symmetry.space_group_name_H-M   'P 1'
#
loop_
_entity.id
_entity.type
_entity.pdbx_description
1 polymer ?
#
loop_
_entity_poly.entity_id
_entity_poly.type
_entity_poly.pdbx_seq_one_letter_code
_entity_poly.pdbx_strand_id
1 'polypeptide(L)'
;YFVDADSDTNDAEDITSAVPKYIPKNVFKLAIASNENFLCALSSDDQNSLYCYQWYISNNQKLQSAWHKITLGLAANTTILNIDFIETDLYLLVQRTDGVHILKMQLAPAVVDEGATYLTHLDMKVSESTTGVSRTYNSGTNTTTITLPYYSYNALDMVTRNVSGSSTIAGQIVAKTFISGTQLQVTGDYTATKFWIGEKYTFEYQFSQQYLSLASSQSRTAVKEGRLQIRNWTVTYDNTGHFKVQITPKA
;
A
#
# COMPACT_ATOMS: atom_id res chain seq x y z
N TYR A 1 15.49 18.85 11.24
CA TYR A 1 15.66 20.11 12.00
C TYR A 1 14.28 20.54 12.50
N PHE A 2 14.12 20.59 13.81
CA PHE A 2 13.01 21.30 14.40
C PHE A 2 13.50 22.72 14.70
N VAL A 3 12.77 23.73 14.23
CA VAL A 3 12.97 25.10 14.65
C VAL A 3 12.00 25.32 15.81
N ASP A 4 12.52 25.43 17.00
CA ASP A 4 11.75 25.92 18.13
C ASP A 4 11.71 27.46 18.04
N ALA A 5 10.54 27.98 17.70
CA ALA A 5 10.33 29.42 17.53
C ALA A 5 10.51 30.21 18.84
N ASP A 6 10.42 29.56 19.99
CA ASP A 6 10.54 30.22 21.29
C ASP A 6 11.99 30.27 21.83
N SER A 7 12.86 29.36 21.35
CA SER A 7 14.23 29.27 21.87
C SER A 7 15.31 29.68 20.85
N ASP A 8 14.94 29.97 19.61
CA ASP A 8 15.86 30.29 18.48
C ASP A 8 16.95 29.22 18.28
N THR A 9 16.72 28.01 18.79
CA THR A 9 17.61 26.86 18.68
C THR A 9 17.11 25.88 17.65
N ASN A 10 17.99 25.52 16.71
CA ASN A 10 17.74 24.41 15.79
C ASN A 10 18.12 23.12 16.51
N ASP A 11 17.14 22.28 16.80
CA ASP A 11 17.40 20.96 17.36
C ASP A 11 17.40 19.92 16.26
N ALA A 12 18.45 19.10 16.20
CA ALA A 12 18.60 18.03 15.24
C ALA A 12 18.65 16.69 15.97
N GLU A 13 17.66 15.85 15.71
CA GLU A 13 17.58 14.52 16.31
C GLU A 13 17.91 13.45 15.25
N ASP A 14 18.74 12.45 15.62
CA ASP A 14 18.92 11.25 14.82
C ASP A 14 17.72 10.33 14.97
N ILE A 15 16.83 10.36 13.97
CA ILE A 15 15.63 9.54 13.92
C ILE A 15 15.90 8.06 13.56
N THR A 16 17.14 7.69 13.27
CA THR A 16 17.56 6.32 12.94
C THR A 16 18.23 5.58 14.09
N SER A 17 18.52 6.27 15.18
CA SER A 17 19.27 5.73 16.33
C SER A 17 18.63 4.47 16.93
N ALA A 18 17.30 4.38 16.94
CA ALA A 18 16.54 3.23 17.45
C ALA A 18 16.54 2.02 16.49
N VAL A 19 16.87 2.24 15.22
CA VAL A 19 16.81 1.23 14.15
C VAL A 19 18.09 1.26 13.29
N PRO A 20 19.26 1.06 13.90
CA PRO A 20 20.53 1.17 13.19
C PRO A 20 20.59 0.14 12.05
N LYS A 21 21.02 0.55 10.88
CA LYS A 21 21.13 -0.27 9.66
C LYS A 21 19.79 -0.73 9.06
N TYR A 22 18.66 -0.24 9.55
CA TYR A 22 17.36 -0.55 8.94
C TYR A 22 17.22 0.09 7.57
N ILE A 23 17.66 1.34 7.45
CA ILE A 23 17.66 2.07 6.18
C ILE A 23 18.95 1.74 5.41
N PRO A 24 18.87 1.41 4.12
CA PRO A 24 20.06 1.20 3.28
C PRO A 24 20.94 2.44 3.21
N LYS A 25 22.23 2.24 2.93
CA LYS A 25 23.21 3.34 2.95
C LYS A 25 23.04 4.33 1.80
N ASN A 26 22.63 3.84 0.62
CA ASN A 26 22.65 4.62 -0.61
C ASN A 26 21.28 5.25 -0.89
N VAL A 27 20.74 5.98 0.11
CA VAL A 27 19.53 6.78 -0.08
C VAL A 27 19.87 7.96 -1.00
N PHE A 28 19.13 8.08 -2.09
CA PHE A 28 19.37 9.15 -3.08
C PHE A 28 18.17 10.10 -3.24
N LYS A 29 16.98 9.71 -2.72
CA LYS A 29 15.80 10.55 -2.76
C LYS A 29 15.04 10.48 -1.44
N LEU A 30 14.60 11.63 -0.99
CA LEU A 30 13.65 11.80 0.11
C LEU A 30 12.43 12.55 -0.41
N ALA A 31 11.26 12.16 0.03
CA ALA A 31 10.00 12.85 -0.19
C ALA A 31 9.23 12.96 1.12
N ILE A 32 8.59 14.10 1.36
CA ILE A 32 7.91 14.38 2.61
C ILE A 32 6.50 14.95 2.36
N ALA A 33 5.53 14.42 3.07
CA ALA A 33 4.20 15.00 3.23
C ALA A 33 4.08 15.55 4.66
N SER A 34 4.41 16.83 4.82
CA SER A 34 4.46 17.46 6.15
C SER A 34 3.11 17.49 6.85
N ASN A 35 2.02 17.64 6.10
CA ASN A 35 0.66 17.64 6.65
C ASN A 35 0.23 16.27 7.20
N GLU A 36 0.83 15.18 6.68
CA GLU A 36 0.55 13.80 7.09
C GLU A 36 1.60 13.27 8.08
N ASN A 37 2.60 14.08 8.40
CA ASN A 37 3.73 13.64 9.23
C ASN A 37 4.39 12.37 8.69
N PHE A 38 4.65 12.34 7.39
CA PHE A 38 5.11 11.18 6.67
C PHE A 38 6.31 11.52 5.76
N LEU A 39 7.35 10.72 5.86
CA LEU A 39 8.55 10.81 5.03
C LEU A 39 8.83 9.48 4.37
N CYS A 40 9.16 9.49 3.10
CA CYS A 40 9.66 8.32 2.36
C CYS A 40 11.10 8.54 1.91
N ALA A 41 11.90 7.49 2.05
CA ALA A 41 13.26 7.40 1.54
C ALA A 41 13.36 6.30 0.48
N LEU A 42 14.01 6.62 -0.64
CA LEU A 42 14.31 5.68 -1.71
C LEU A 42 15.81 5.48 -1.80
N SER A 43 16.24 4.21 -1.83
CA SER A 43 17.65 3.82 -1.91
C SER A 43 17.96 3.09 -3.20
N SER A 44 19.16 3.31 -3.74
CA SER A 44 19.66 2.52 -4.87
C SER A 44 20.00 1.08 -4.53
N ASP A 45 20.14 0.76 -3.24
CA ASP A 45 20.39 -0.61 -2.79
C ASP A 45 19.11 -1.48 -2.84
N ASP A 46 17.92 -0.86 -2.80
CA ASP A 46 16.62 -1.53 -2.81
C ASP A 46 15.59 -0.62 -3.47
N GLN A 47 15.58 -0.61 -4.81
CA GLN A 47 14.70 0.25 -5.60
C GLN A 47 13.26 -0.30 -5.76
N ASN A 48 12.93 -1.42 -5.12
CA ASN A 48 11.59 -1.97 -5.09
C ASN A 48 10.84 -1.66 -3.80
N SER A 49 11.49 -0.94 -2.89
CA SER A 49 10.95 -0.64 -1.58
C SER A 49 11.12 0.82 -1.20
N LEU A 50 10.19 1.29 -0.40
CA LEU A 50 10.21 2.59 0.24
C LEU A 50 10.46 2.40 1.73
N TYR A 51 11.36 3.17 2.29
CA TYR A 51 11.62 3.24 3.72
C TYR A 51 10.92 4.47 4.25
N CYS A 52 9.89 4.26 5.04
CA CYS A 52 8.98 5.32 5.45
C CYS A 52 9.09 5.58 6.95
N TYR A 53 9.10 6.84 7.31
CA TYR A 53 9.07 7.31 8.69
C TYR A 53 7.79 8.09 8.91
N GLN A 54 7.05 7.68 9.91
CA GLN A 54 5.81 8.36 10.32
C GLN A 54 5.92 8.78 11.77
N TRP A 55 5.39 9.97 12.08
CA TRP A 55 5.39 10.49 13.44
C TRP A 55 4.05 11.10 13.81
N TYR A 56 3.75 11.05 15.08
CA TYR A 56 2.53 11.64 15.64
C TYR A 56 2.89 12.67 16.70
N ILE A 57 2.40 13.88 16.50
CA ILE A 57 2.58 15.00 17.42
C ILE A 57 1.24 15.34 18.04
N SER A 58 1.20 15.52 19.36
CA SER A 58 0.07 16.06 20.08
C SER A 58 0.58 16.99 21.18
N ASN A 59 -0.06 18.14 21.35
CA ASN A 59 0.35 19.17 22.31
C ASN A 59 1.84 19.56 22.20
N ASN A 60 2.31 19.79 20.98
CA ASN A 60 3.72 20.09 20.68
C ASN A 60 4.73 19.02 21.13
N GLN A 61 4.28 17.82 21.45
CA GLN A 61 5.17 16.71 21.79
C GLN A 61 5.05 15.57 20.79
N LYS A 62 6.18 15.03 20.37
CA LYS A 62 6.25 13.83 19.56
C LYS A 62 5.91 12.62 20.44
N LEU A 63 4.69 12.13 20.34
CA LEU A 63 4.20 11.01 21.17
C LEU A 63 4.64 9.66 20.62
N GLN A 64 4.73 9.52 19.31
CA GLN A 64 5.08 8.27 18.65
C GLN A 64 5.80 8.56 17.34
N SER A 65 6.75 7.71 17.01
CA SER A 65 7.34 7.68 15.68
C SER A 65 7.86 6.29 15.37
N ALA A 66 7.81 5.91 14.11
CA ALA A 66 8.28 4.60 13.67
C ALA A 66 8.76 4.63 12.23
N TRP A 67 9.78 3.83 11.96
CA TRP A 67 10.17 3.44 10.62
C TRP A 67 9.45 2.16 10.21
N HIS A 68 9.01 2.11 8.96
CA HIS A 68 8.47 0.91 8.35
C HIS A 68 8.90 0.83 6.88
N LYS A 69 8.81 -0.35 6.32
CA LYS A 69 9.18 -0.61 4.93
C LYS A 69 7.92 -0.97 4.15
N ILE A 70 7.72 -0.32 3.03
CA ILE A 70 6.71 -0.68 2.04
C ILE A 70 7.44 -1.32 0.88
N THR A 71 7.29 -2.63 0.71
CA THR A 71 7.78 -3.33 -0.47
C THR A 71 6.66 -3.39 -1.48
N LEU A 72 6.86 -2.78 -2.63
CA LEU A 72 5.88 -2.80 -3.70
C LEU A 72 5.91 -4.16 -4.40
N GLY A 73 4.74 -4.72 -4.69
CA GLY A 73 4.57 -5.97 -5.44
C GLY A 73 4.91 -5.83 -6.92
N LEU A 74 5.98 -5.09 -7.21
CA LEU A 74 6.41 -4.82 -8.56
C LEU A 74 6.98 -6.08 -9.20
N ALA A 75 6.66 -6.29 -10.46
CA ALA A 75 7.21 -7.40 -11.24
C ALA A 75 8.74 -7.34 -11.33
N ALA A 76 9.36 -8.46 -11.58
CA ALA A 76 10.78 -8.52 -11.90
C ALA A 76 11.13 -7.50 -13.02
N ASN A 77 12.27 -6.85 -12.91
CA ASN A 77 12.73 -5.78 -13.79
C ASN A 77 11.93 -4.46 -13.69
N THR A 78 11.25 -4.25 -12.58
CA THR A 78 10.66 -2.96 -12.25
C THR A 78 11.52 -2.24 -11.25
N THR A 79 11.72 -0.94 -11.44
CA THR A 79 12.62 -0.12 -10.61
C THR A 79 11.95 1.22 -10.32
N ILE A 80 11.94 1.65 -9.07
CA ILE A 80 11.49 2.99 -8.71
C ILE A 80 12.64 3.96 -9.00
N LEU A 81 12.42 4.89 -9.92
CA LEU A 81 13.41 5.89 -10.32
C LEU A 81 13.37 7.15 -9.46
N ASN A 82 12.16 7.54 -9.05
CA ASN A 82 11.95 8.76 -8.26
C ASN A 82 10.64 8.68 -7.49
N ILE A 83 10.54 9.46 -6.43
CA ILE A 83 9.33 9.62 -5.61
C ILE A 83 9.14 11.10 -5.28
N ASP A 84 7.88 11.53 -5.21
CA ASP A 84 7.53 12.84 -4.67
C ASP A 84 6.10 12.89 -4.17
N PHE A 85 5.79 13.83 -3.28
CA PHE A 85 4.44 14.07 -2.81
C PHE A 85 3.82 15.25 -3.55
N ILE A 86 2.56 15.09 -3.92
CA ILE A 86 1.68 16.19 -4.31
C ILE A 86 0.52 16.14 -3.32
N GLU A 87 0.45 17.12 -2.43
CA GLU A 87 -0.45 17.13 -1.28
C GLU A 87 -0.23 15.90 -0.39
N THR A 88 -1.21 15.00 -0.30
CA THR A 88 -1.18 13.77 0.51
C THR A 88 -0.91 12.52 -0.31
N ASP A 89 -0.83 12.64 -1.62
CA ASP A 89 -0.62 11.54 -2.53
C ASP A 89 0.86 11.36 -2.88
N LEU A 90 1.37 10.16 -2.75
CA LEU A 90 2.73 9.81 -3.17
C LEU A 90 2.72 9.41 -4.66
N TYR A 91 3.53 10.09 -5.44
CA TYR A 91 3.79 9.76 -6.84
C TYR A 91 5.11 9.04 -6.98
N LEU A 92 5.11 7.95 -7.74
CA LEU A 92 6.29 7.15 -8.03
C LEU A 92 6.54 7.16 -9.53
N LEU A 93 7.75 7.50 -9.93
CA LEU A 93 8.23 7.29 -11.29
C LEU A 93 8.87 5.92 -11.36
N VAL A 94 8.29 5.03 -12.15
CA VAL A 94 8.66 3.61 -12.17
C VAL A 94 9.08 3.21 -13.58
N GLN A 95 10.27 2.60 -13.71
CA GLN A 95 10.72 1.95 -14.95
C GLN A 95 10.21 0.52 -14.96
N ARG A 96 9.48 0.17 -16.00
CA ARG A 96 9.03 -1.19 -16.29
C ARG A 96 9.57 -1.62 -17.66
N THR A 97 9.42 -2.89 -18.02
CA THR A 97 9.87 -3.40 -19.30
C THR A 97 9.09 -2.79 -20.48
N ASP A 98 7.84 -2.38 -20.26
CA ASP A 98 6.97 -1.73 -21.24
C ASP A 98 7.11 -0.19 -21.27
N GLY A 99 7.96 0.38 -20.44
CA GLY A 99 8.23 1.82 -20.43
C GLY A 99 8.32 2.42 -19.04
N VAL A 100 8.27 3.75 -18.99
CA VAL A 100 8.25 4.53 -17.75
C VAL A 100 6.82 4.92 -17.42
N HIS A 101 6.41 4.66 -16.20
CA HIS A 101 5.07 4.96 -15.71
C HIS A 101 5.12 5.88 -14.49
N ILE A 102 4.10 6.72 -14.37
CA ILE A 102 3.84 7.49 -13.15
C ILE A 102 2.71 6.77 -12.42
N LEU A 103 3.02 6.27 -11.23
CA LEU A 103 2.05 5.63 -10.36
C LEU A 103 1.67 6.58 -9.23
N LYS A 104 0.43 6.52 -8.80
CA LYS A 104 -0.10 7.27 -7.67
C LYS A 104 -0.44 6.31 -6.54
N MET A 105 0.08 6.57 -5.36
CA MET A 105 -0.26 5.85 -4.13
C MET A 105 -0.95 6.82 -3.17
N GLN A 106 -2.20 6.52 -2.83
CA GLN A 106 -2.95 7.30 -1.86
C GLN A 106 -2.65 6.76 -0.46
N LEU A 107 -2.16 7.63 0.41
CA LEU A 107 -1.82 7.28 1.79
C LEU A 107 -2.90 7.67 2.80
N ALA A 108 -3.89 8.45 2.38
CA ALA A 108 -4.98 8.86 3.25
C ALA A 108 -5.88 7.65 3.62
N PRO A 109 -6.14 7.43 4.92
CA PRO A 109 -6.87 6.23 5.38
C PRO A 109 -8.36 6.20 5.01
N ALA A 110 -8.90 7.30 4.50
CA ALA A 110 -10.33 7.47 4.21
C ALA A 110 -10.65 7.51 2.71
N VAL A 111 -9.72 7.17 1.84
CA VAL A 111 -9.99 7.19 0.40
C VAL A 111 -10.85 6.00 0.02
N VAL A 112 -12.09 6.28 -0.33
CA VAL A 112 -13.03 5.29 -0.87
C VAL A 112 -12.92 5.33 -2.40
N ASP A 113 -12.85 4.17 -3.02
CA ASP A 113 -12.88 4.06 -4.48
C ASP A 113 -14.15 4.68 -5.06
N GLU A 114 -14.01 5.41 -6.18
CA GLU A 114 -15.14 6.07 -6.84
C GLU A 114 -16.31 5.12 -7.07
N GLY A 115 -17.47 5.50 -6.56
CA GLY A 115 -18.72 4.74 -6.71
C GLY A 115 -18.77 3.42 -5.92
N ALA A 116 -17.89 3.22 -4.96
CA ALA A 116 -17.91 2.08 -4.04
C ALA A 116 -18.07 2.54 -2.59
N THR A 117 -18.59 1.65 -1.75
CA THR A 117 -18.68 1.85 -0.30
C THR A 117 -17.57 1.12 0.47
N TYR A 118 -16.60 0.55 -0.25
CA TYR A 118 -15.50 -0.25 0.30
C TYR A 118 -14.25 -0.02 -0.56
N LEU A 119 -13.10 -0.32 0.02
CA LEU A 119 -11.82 -0.26 -0.67
C LEU A 119 -11.53 -1.58 -1.41
N THR A 120 -11.10 -1.48 -2.66
CA THR A 120 -10.57 -2.61 -3.42
C THR A 120 -9.05 -2.46 -3.49
N HIS A 121 -8.35 -3.35 -2.80
CA HIS A 121 -6.90 -3.34 -2.70
C HIS A 121 -6.28 -4.11 -3.87
N LEU A 122 -5.91 -3.38 -4.91
CA LEU A 122 -5.21 -3.88 -6.10
C LEU A 122 -4.16 -2.86 -6.51
N ASP A 123 -3.00 -3.32 -6.93
CA ASP A 123 -1.98 -2.48 -7.55
C ASP A 123 -2.29 -2.24 -9.03
N MET A 124 -1.78 -1.15 -9.60
CA MET A 124 -2.07 -0.76 -10.99
C MET A 124 -3.56 -0.76 -11.34
N LYS A 125 -4.38 -0.39 -10.35
CA LYS A 125 -5.83 -0.47 -10.43
C LYS A 125 -6.40 0.47 -11.47
N VAL A 126 -7.23 -0.09 -12.36
CA VAL A 126 -7.98 0.64 -13.39
C VAL A 126 -9.45 0.26 -13.35
N SER A 127 -10.29 1.16 -13.79
CA SER A 127 -11.73 0.94 -13.95
C SER A 127 -12.12 0.85 -15.43
N GLU A 128 -13.35 0.47 -15.69
CA GLU A 128 -13.92 0.52 -17.04
C GLU A 128 -13.93 1.90 -17.69
N SER A 129 -13.83 2.96 -16.87
CA SER A 129 -13.79 4.37 -17.33
C SER A 129 -12.37 4.93 -17.45
N THR A 130 -11.36 4.17 -17.05
CA THR A 130 -9.96 4.61 -17.16
C THR A 130 -9.55 4.72 -18.63
N THR A 131 -8.93 5.84 -19.00
CA THR A 131 -8.41 6.06 -20.36
C THR A 131 -7.49 4.90 -20.78
N GLY A 132 -7.74 4.36 -21.97
CA GLY A 132 -6.99 3.22 -22.51
C GLY A 132 -7.57 1.85 -22.14
N VAL A 133 -8.57 1.78 -21.27
CA VAL A 133 -9.35 0.55 -21.07
C VAL A 133 -10.42 0.45 -22.15
N SER A 134 -10.47 -0.68 -22.85
CA SER A 134 -11.54 -0.94 -23.84
C SER A 134 -12.18 -2.31 -23.59
N ARG A 135 -13.42 -2.46 -24.05
CA ARG A 135 -14.22 -3.67 -23.89
C ARG A 135 -14.88 -4.03 -25.21
N THR A 136 -14.76 -5.28 -25.60
CA THR A 136 -15.42 -5.80 -26.81
C THR A 136 -16.10 -7.11 -26.49
N TYR A 137 -17.42 -7.14 -26.63
CA TYR A 137 -18.21 -8.38 -26.46
C TYR A 137 -18.37 -9.12 -27.77
N ASN A 138 -18.18 -10.42 -27.73
CA ASN A 138 -18.43 -11.35 -28.83
C ASN A 138 -19.60 -12.26 -28.45
N SER A 139 -20.75 -12.04 -29.10
CA SER A 139 -21.95 -12.83 -28.83
C SER A 139 -21.84 -14.30 -29.32
N GLY A 140 -21.03 -14.57 -30.31
CA GLY A 140 -20.80 -15.93 -30.84
C GLY A 140 -20.08 -16.84 -29.84
N THR A 141 -19.20 -16.29 -29.03
CA THR A 141 -18.47 -17.02 -27.98
C THR A 141 -18.96 -16.71 -26.57
N ASN A 142 -19.92 -15.77 -26.42
CA ASN A 142 -20.40 -15.24 -25.16
C ASN A 142 -19.24 -14.77 -24.24
N THR A 143 -18.33 -14.01 -24.80
CA THR A 143 -17.15 -13.52 -24.04
C THR A 143 -16.91 -12.05 -24.26
N THR A 144 -16.44 -11.36 -23.22
CA THR A 144 -15.97 -9.97 -23.31
C THR A 144 -14.44 -9.95 -23.22
N THR A 145 -13.79 -9.37 -24.21
CA THR A 145 -12.36 -9.08 -24.18
C THR A 145 -12.17 -7.68 -23.62
N ILE A 146 -11.31 -7.56 -22.61
CA ILE A 146 -10.95 -6.30 -21.97
C ILE A 146 -9.48 -6.03 -22.24
N THR A 147 -9.18 -4.86 -22.80
CA THR A 147 -7.80 -4.38 -23.03
C THR A 147 -7.41 -3.40 -21.95
N LEU A 148 -6.21 -3.57 -21.40
CA LEU A 148 -5.64 -2.74 -20.34
C LEU A 148 -4.71 -1.68 -20.95
N PRO A 149 -4.55 -0.51 -20.29
CA PRO A 149 -3.65 0.55 -20.75
C PRO A 149 -2.17 0.27 -20.42
N TYR A 150 -1.86 -0.87 -19.79
CA TYR A 150 -0.52 -1.27 -19.41
C TYR A 150 -0.32 -2.77 -19.62
N TYR A 151 0.93 -3.20 -19.66
CA TYR A 151 1.30 -4.61 -19.68
C TYR A 151 1.38 -5.15 -18.26
N SER A 152 0.55 -6.14 -17.92
CA SER A 152 0.61 -6.78 -16.61
C SER A 152 1.60 -7.95 -16.61
N TYR A 153 2.49 -7.91 -15.62
CA TYR A 153 3.46 -8.97 -15.33
C TYR A 153 3.05 -9.85 -14.17
N ASN A 154 2.10 -9.37 -13.37
CA ASN A 154 1.60 -10.05 -12.18
C ASN A 154 0.20 -10.62 -12.43
N ALA A 155 -0.21 -11.51 -11.53
CA ALA A 155 -1.59 -12.00 -11.54
C ALA A 155 -2.57 -10.85 -11.29
N LEU A 156 -3.54 -10.71 -12.18
CA LEU A 156 -4.61 -9.71 -12.06
C LEU A 156 -5.85 -10.30 -11.39
N ASP A 157 -6.60 -9.46 -10.71
CA ASP A 157 -7.99 -9.74 -10.39
C ASP A 157 -8.91 -8.69 -11.02
N MET A 158 -10.09 -9.14 -11.42
CA MET A 158 -11.21 -8.29 -11.82
C MET A 158 -12.29 -8.42 -10.76
N VAL A 159 -12.70 -7.30 -10.21
CA VAL A 159 -13.69 -7.22 -9.12
C VAL A 159 -14.84 -6.33 -9.57
N THR A 160 -16.05 -6.82 -9.50
CA THR A 160 -17.25 -6.03 -9.80
C THR A 160 -17.44 -4.95 -8.74
N ARG A 161 -17.87 -3.77 -9.16
CA ARG A 161 -18.23 -2.69 -8.23
C ARG A 161 -19.71 -2.37 -8.28
N ASN A 162 -20.21 -1.94 -7.11
CA ASN A 162 -21.61 -1.55 -7.02
C ASN A 162 -21.81 -0.20 -7.70
N VAL A 163 -22.82 -0.14 -8.54
CA VAL A 163 -23.31 1.10 -9.11
C VAL A 163 -24.80 1.09 -8.94
N SER A 164 -25.37 2.20 -8.56
CA SER A 164 -26.84 2.37 -8.47
C SER A 164 -27.50 1.89 -9.78
N GLY A 165 -28.43 0.95 -9.65
CA GLY A 165 -29.14 0.37 -10.80
C GLY A 165 -28.48 -0.87 -11.43
N SER A 166 -27.33 -1.33 -10.94
CA SER A 166 -26.71 -2.57 -11.41
C SER A 166 -27.28 -3.79 -10.70
N SER A 167 -27.55 -4.86 -11.47
CA SER A 167 -27.87 -6.18 -10.92
C SER A 167 -26.65 -6.98 -10.49
N THR A 168 -25.46 -6.48 -10.75
CA THR A 168 -24.21 -7.17 -10.43
C THR A 168 -23.86 -6.99 -8.95
N ILE A 169 -23.51 -8.09 -8.29
CA ILE A 169 -23.09 -8.07 -6.90
C ILE A 169 -21.72 -7.41 -6.80
N ALA A 170 -21.60 -6.40 -5.94
CA ALA A 170 -20.35 -5.72 -5.67
C ALA A 170 -19.34 -6.62 -4.94
N GLY A 171 -18.04 -6.44 -5.24
CA GLY A 171 -16.97 -7.19 -4.59
C GLY A 171 -16.81 -8.63 -5.09
N GLN A 172 -17.51 -9.03 -6.14
CA GLN A 172 -17.37 -10.35 -6.71
C GLN A 172 -16.12 -10.43 -7.61
N ILE A 173 -15.27 -11.40 -7.35
CA ILE A 173 -14.14 -11.72 -8.22
C ILE A 173 -14.65 -12.45 -9.45
N VAL A 174 -14.34 -11.92 -10.62
CA VAL A 174 -14.76 -12.48 -11.91
C VAL A 174 -13.72 -13.46 -12.42
N ALA A 175 -14.16 -14.66 -12.80
CA ALA A 175 -13.31 -15.64 -13.46
C ALA A 175 -12.89 -15.11 -14.83
N LYS A 176 -11.60 -15.21 -15.14
CA LYS A 176 -10.99 -14.64 -16.33
C LYS A 176 -9.91 -15.53 -16.92
N THR A 177 -9.66 -15.35 -18.20
CA THR A 177 -8.55 -15.98 -18.93
C THR A 177 -7.66 -14.89 -19.52
N PHE A 178 -6.35 -15.03 -19.38
CA PHE A 178 -5.39 -14.12 -20.04
C PHE A 178 -5.22 -14.50 -21.49
N ILE A 179 -5.34 -13.51 -22.38
CA ILE A 179 -5.04 -13.66 -23.81
C ILE A 179 -3.62 -13.18 -24.08
N SER A 180 -3.24 -12.07 -23.46
CA SER A 180 -1.90 -11.47 -23.55
C SER A 180 -1.61 -10.66 -22.29
N GLY A 181 -0.42 -10.08 -22.19
CA GLY A 181 -0.10 -9.19 -21.06
C GLY A 181 -0.95 -7.91 -20.96
N THR A 182 -1.64 -7.55 -22.05
CA THR A 182 -2.53 -6.37 -22.07
C THR A 182 -4.01 -6.74 -22.21
N GLN A 183 -4.35 -8.03 -22.38
CA GLN A 183 -5.72 -8.44 -22.64
C GLN A 183 -6.14 -9.62 -21.77
N LEU A 184 -7.33 -9.51 -21.24
CA LEU A 184 -8.02 -10.57 -20.53
C LEU A 184 -9.41 -10.80 -21.13
N GLN A 185 -9.93 -12.01 -20.96
CA GLN A 185 -11.25 -12.41 -21.41
C GLN A 185 -12.09 -12.92 -20.25
N VAL A 186 -13.34 -12.54 -20.21
CA VAL A 186 -14.33 -12.98 -19.24
C VAL A 186 -15.56 -13.54 -19.95
N THR A 187 -16.20 -14.52 -19.36
CA THR A 187 -17.43 -15.10 -19.91
C THR A 187 -18.62 -14.19 -19.60
N GLY A 188 -19.44 -13.88 -20.59
CA GLY A 188 -20.59 -13.00 -20.49
C GLY A 188 -20.36 -11.61 -21.07
N ASP A 189 -21.45 -10.84 -21.09
CA ASP A 189 -21.41 -9.44 -21.54
C ASP A 189 -21.10 -8.51 -20.38
N TYR A 190 -19.90 -7.94 -20.38
CA TYR A 190 -19.42 -6.96 -19.38
C TYR A 190 -19.34 -5.53 -19.94
N THR A 191 -19.95 -5.26 -21.09
CA THR A 191 -19.88 -3.94 -21.72
C THR A 191 -20.56 -2.84 -20.88
N ALA A 192 -21.60 -3.19 -20.12
CA ALA A 192 -22.28 -2.27 -19.20
C ALA A 192 -21.87 -2.43 -17.73
N THR A 193 -21.10 -3.49 -17.40
CA THR A 193 -20.71 -3.78 -16.02
C THR A 193 -19.61 -2.84 -15.55
N LYS A 194 -19.73 -2.39 -14.31
CA LYS A 194 -18.71 -1.60 -13.62
C LYS A 194 -17.76 -2.53 -12.86
N PHE A 195 -16.45 -2.27 -12.94
CA PHE A 195 -15.45 -3.13 -12.34
C PHE A 195 -14.15 -2.40 -12.01
N TRP A 196 -13.35 -3.04 -11.18
CA TRP A 196 -11.93 -2.76 -11.01
C TRP A 196 -11.10 -3.91 -11.55
N ILE A 197 -10.00 -3.61 -12.20
CA ILE A 197 -8.96 -4.58 -12.58
C ILE A 197 -7.63 -4.06 -12.05
N GLY A 198 -6.82 -4.95 -11.48
CA GLY A 198 -5.48 -4.60 -11.02
C GLY A 198 -4.66 -5.80 -10.61
N GLU A 199 -3.38 -5.57 -10.37
CA GLU A 199 -2.43 -6.59 -9.97
C GLU A 199 -2.63 -6.96 -8.50
N LYS A 200 -2.63 -8.25 -8.21
CA LYS A 200 -2.72 -8.74 -6.83
C LYS A 200 -1.41 -8.53 -6.10
N TYR A 201 -1.52 -8.16 -4.85
CA TYR A 201 -0.38 -8.14 -3.93
C TYR A 201 -0.75 -8.81 -2.60
N THR A 202 0.27 -9.15 -1.83
CA THR A 202 0.10 -9.64 -0.47
C THR A 202 0.48 -8.53 0.49
N PHE A 203 -0.48 -8.08 1.29
CA PHE A 203 -0.20 -7.22 2.42
C PHE A 203 0.19 -8.11 3.60
N GLU A 204 1.36 -7.87 4.17
CA GLU A 204 1.84 -8.56 5.37
C GLU A 204 2.34 -7.54 6.38
N TYR A 205 1.88 -7.65 7.59
CA TYR A 205 2.36 -6.85 8.70
C TYR A 205 2.82 -7.77 9.84
N GLN A 206 4.10 -7.70 10.16
CA GLN A 206 4.68 -8.45 11.26
C GLN A 206 4.84 -7.55 12.48
N PHE A 207 4.15 -7.89 13.56
CA PHE A 207 4.31 -7.18 14.82
C PHE A 207 5.71 -7.42 15.39
N SER A 208 6.26 -6.38 16.04
CA SER A 208 7.48 -6.51 16.79
C SER A 208 7.31 -7.50 17.96
N GLN A 209 8.41 -8.05 18.41
CA GLN A 209 8.40 -8.97 19.56
C GLN A 209 7.80 -8.29 20.79
N GLN A 210 6.85 -8.94 21.42
CA GLN A 210 6.20 -8.42 22.62
C GLN A 210 7.04 -8.72 23.85
N TYR A 211 7.18 -7.74 24.72
CA TYR A 211 7.85 -7.85 26.01
C TYR A 211 6.93 -7.39 27.15
N LEU A 212 7.11 -7.99 28.32
CA LEU A 212 6.58 -7.40 29.54
C LEU A 212 7.28 -6.07 29.78
N SER A 213 6.52 -5.03 30.07
CA SER A 213 7.10 -3.74 30.46
C SER A 213 6.88 -3.49 31.96
N LEU A 214 7.95 -3.17 32.65
CA LEU A 214 7.86 -2.59 33.99
C LEU A 214 7.72 -1.09 33.82
N ALA A 215 6.62 -0.54 34.31
CA ALA A 215 6.39 0.89 34.34
C ALA A 215 6.97 1.46 35.66
N SER A 216 7.91 2.38 35.54
CA SER A 216 8.27 3.29 36.61
C SER A 216 7.64 4.67 36.33
N SER A 217 7.62 5.56 37.28
CA SER A 217 7.06 6.92 37.09
C SER A 217 7.74 7.75 36.00
N GLN A 218 8.90 7.32 35.52
CA GLN A 218 9.71 8.06 34.55
C GLN A 218 10.12 7.25 33.30
N SER A 219 9.95 5.93 33.27
CA SER A 219 10.35 5.12 32.11
C SER A 219 9.59 3.80 32.04
N ARG A 220 9.51 3.26 30.80
CA ARG A 220 9.07 1.89 30.56
C ARG A 220 10.27 1.08 30.10
N THR A 221 10.65 0.08 30.89
CA THR A 221 11.75 -0.82 30.55
C THR A 221 11.22 -2.18 30.16
N ALA A 222 11.67 -2.69 29.02
CA ALA A 222 11.31 -4.04 28.57
C ALA A 222 12.02 -5.08 29.46
N VAL A 223 11.25 -6.02 30.00
CA VAL A 223 11.81 -7.19 30.70
C VAL A 223 12.21 -8.21 29.66
N LYS A 224 13.50 -8.38 29.46
CA LYS A 224 14.08 -9.34 28.50
C LYS A 224 14.21 -10.75 29.08
N GLU A 225 14.21 -10.85 30.41
CA GLU A 225 14.27 -12.11 31.13
C GLU A 225 12.87 -12.51 31.59
N GLY A 226 12.48 -13.72 31.29
CA GLY A 226 11.16 -14.23 31.66
C GLY A 226 10.36 -14.78 30.50
N ARG A 227 9.33 -15.53 30.85
CA ARG A 227 8.43 -16.15 29.87
C ARG A 227 7.18 -15.29 29.72
N LEU A 228 6.96 -14.77 28.52
CA LEU A 228 5.72 -14.10 28.17
C LEU A 228 4.79 -15.13 27.51
N GLN A 229 3.60 -15.31 28.05
CA GLN A 229 2.55 -16.09 27.44
C GLN A 229 1.37 -15.18 27.11
N ILE A 230 1.10 -15.02 25.81
CA ILE A 230 -0.07 -14.30 25.34
C ILE A 230 -1.25 -15.26 25.32
N ARG A 231 -2.31 -14.96 26.07
CA ARG A 231 -3.49 -15.82 26.14
C ARG A 231 -4.51 -15.49 25.05
N ASN A 232 -4.70 -14.22 24.77
CA ASN A 232 -5.71 -13.74 23.82
C ASN A 232 -5.12 -12.66 22.92
N TRP A 233 -5.49 -12.72 21.66
CA TRP A 233 -5.34 -11.65 20.69
C TRP A 233 -6.72 -11.19 20.25
N THR A 234 -6.98 -9.90 20.32
CA THR A 234 -8.22 -9.32 19.81
C THR A 234 -7.87 -8.44 18.63
N VAL A 235 -8.48 -8.73 17.50
CA VAL A 235 -8.38 -7.92 16.28
C VAL A 235 -9.72 -7.22 16.12
N THR A 236 -9.71 -5.90 16.23
CA THR A 236 -10.86 -5.07 15.87
C THR A 236 -10.68 -4.60 14.45
N TYR A 237 -11.74 -4.66 13.67
CA TYR A 237 -11.73 -4.25 12.26
C TYR A 237 -13.02 -3.50 11.93
N ASP A 238 -12.90 -2.57 10.99
CA ASP A 238 -14.01 -1.80 10.45
C ASP A 238 -13.77 -1.53 8.97
N ASN A 239 -14.81 -1.54 8.16
CA ASN A 239 -14.77 -1.30 6.71
C ASN A 239 -13.67 -2.10 5.97
N THR A 240 -13.43 -3.32 6.43
CA THR A 240 -12.32 -4.19 5.98
C THR A 240 -12.87 -5.38 5.20
N GLY A 241 -12.19 -5.75 4.14
CA GLY A 241 -12.46 -6.97 3.39
C GLY A 241 -11.94 -8.22 4.11
N HIS A 242 -11.56 -9.22 3.36
CA HIS A 242 -11.00 -10.46 3.89
C HIS A 242 -9.57 -10.26 4.40
N PHE A 243 -9.27 -10.75 5.59
CA PHE A 243 -7.92 -10.82 6.13
C PHE A 243 -7.64 -12.18 6.79
N LYS A 244 -6.38 -12.54 6.89
CA LYS A 244 -5.93 -13.76 7.52
C LYS A 244 -4.98 -13.40 8.67
N VAL A 245 -5.18 -13.99 9.84
CA VAL A 245 -4.23 -13.89 10.95
C VAL A 245 -3.44 -15.19 11.01
N GLN A 246 -2.12 -15.08 10.95
CA GLN A 246 -1.22 -16.22 11.12
C GLN A 246 -0.44 -16.06 12.41
N ILE A 247 -0.51 -17.06 13.28
CA ILE A 247 0.22 -17.09 14.53
C ILE A 247 1.24 -18.22 14.44
N THR A 248 2.52 -17.88 14.60
CA THR A 248 3.60 -18.87 14.66
C THR A 248 4.14 -18.89 16.09
N PRO A 249 3.77 -19.89 16.89
CA PRO A 249 4.31 -20.02 18.23
C PRO A 249 5.81 -20.28 18.17
N LYS A 250 6.55 -19.61 19.03
CA LYS A 250 7.97 -19.90 19.21
C LYS A 250 8.07 -21.10 20.17
N ALA A 251 8.71 -22.17 19.71
CA ALA A 251 9.01 -23.36 20.53
C ALA A 251 9.99 -23.05 21.65
#